data_abbc39d2a99cd1c356dee75b2bc1da00
#
_entry.id   abbc39d2a99cd1c356dee75b2bc1da00
#
_cell.length_a   1.000
_cell.length_b   1.000
_cell.length_c   1.000
_cell.angle_alpha   90.00
_cell.angle_beta   90.00
_cell.angle_gamma   90.00
#
_symmetry.space_group_name_H-M   'P 1'
#
loop_
_entity.id
_entity.type
_entity.pdbx_description
1 polymer ?
#
loop_
_entity_poly.entity_id
_entity_poly.type
_entity_poly.pdbx_seq_one_letter_code
_entity_poly.pdbx_strand_id
1 'polypeptide(L)'
;MYGYYWRFDPTYLLIIIGMLLSLAASAKLKNTFAVYRGRRSASGLTGAEAARRILNAAGITDVQIVPVSGSLTDHYDPRSKTVRLSEDIYGKTSLAAVGVAAHECGHAIQHHINYAPLSIRSALVPVANFGSTLSWPLFFAGLIFSIQPLLTLGIVLFSFAVIFQLVTLPVEFNASSRALHMLESTGILSRDENSGARKVLRAAALRMWQLLPHLYYSF
;
A
#
# COMPACT_ATOMS: atom_id res chain seq x y z
N MET A 1 -45.91 -20.96 -18.50
CA MET A 1 -45.68 -19.72 -17.71
C MET A 1 -44.62 -20.05 -16.68
N TYR A 2 -43.32 -19.86 -17.01
CA TYR A 2 -42.21 -20.15 -16.11
C TYR A 2 -42.03 -18.93 -15.20
N GLY A 3 -42.40 -19.07 -13.91
CA GLY A 3 -42.16 -18.08 -12.89
C GLY A 3 -40.66 -17.92 -12.65
N TYR A 4 -40.08 -16.76 -12.99
CA TYR A 4 -38.76 -16.38 -12.56
C TYR A 4 -38.80 -16.13 -11.05
N TYR A 5 -38.49 -17.17 -10.25
CA TYR A 5 -38.18 -16.97 -8.84
C TYR A 5 -36.82 -16.29 -8.75
N TRP A 6 -36.80 -15.02 -8.37
CA TRP A 6 -35.61 -14.32 -7.96
C TRP A 6 -35.03 -15.04 -6.76
N ARG A 7 -34.16 -15.99 -7.00
CA ARG A 7 -33.40 -16.67 -5.94
C ARG A 7 -32.30 -15.71 -5.54
N PHE A 8 -32.41 -15.08 -4.38
CA PHE A 8 -31.33 -14.29 -3.79
C PHE A 8 -30.12 -15.22 -3.59
N ASP A 9 -29.07 -14.98 -4.37
CA ASP A 9 -27.83 -15.74 -4.26
C ASP A 9 -27.02 -15.16 -3.08
N PRO A 10 -26.67 -15.96 -2.05
CA PRO A 10 -25.89 -15.51 -0.91
C PRO A 10 -24.54 -14.89 -1.28
N THR A 11 -24.00 -15.18 -2.46
CA THR A 11 -22.77 -14.59 -2.97
C THR A 11 -22.86 -13.08 -3.11
N TYR A 12 -24.03 -12.50 -3.42
CA TYR A 12 -24.22 -11.05 -3.44
C TYR A 12 -23.99 -10.41 -2.05
N LEU A 13 -24.34 -11.12 -0.98
CA LEU A 13 -24.07 -10.63 0.38
C LEU A 13 -22.58 -10.53 0.66
N LEU A 14 -21.78 -11.48 0.20
CA LEU A 14 -20.31 -11.44 0.33
C LEU A 14 -19.71 -10.26 -0.43
N ILE A 15 -20.21 -9.96 -1.63
CA ILE A 15 -19.77 -8.81 -2.43
C ILE A 15 -20.09 -7.51 -1.69
N ILE A 16 -21.32 -7.38 -1.17
CA ILE A 16 -21.74 -6.18 -0.41
C ILE A 16 -20.87 -6.00 0.85
N ILE A 17 -20.64 -7.07 1.60
CA ILE A 17 -19.77 -7.03 2.79
C ILE A 17 -18.35 -6.60 2.39
N GLY A 18 -17.78 -7.17 1.32
CA GLY A 18 -16.47 -6.80 0.80
C GLY A 18 -16.38 -5.32 0.43
N MET A 19 -17.40 -4.79 -0.27
CA MET A 19 -17.50 -3.37 -0.60
C MET A 19 -17.57 -2.49 0.65
N LEU A 20 -18.41 -2.82 1.62
CA LEU A 20 -18.56 -2.05 2.86
C LEU A 20 -17.26 -2.05 3.67
N LEU A 21 -16.59 -3.18 3.79
CA LEU A 21 -15.28 -3.29 4.46
C LEU A 21 -14.23 -2.44 3.75
N SER A 22 -14.20 -2.46 2.43
CA SER A 22 -13.29 -1.65 1.61
C SER A 22 -13.54 -0.15 1.80
N LEU A 23 -14.78 0.28 1.75
CA LEU A 23 -15.17 1.68 2.00
C LEU A 23 -14.81 2.13 3.43
N ALA A 24 -15.10 1.29 4.43
CA ALA A 24 -14.74 1.58 5.83
C ALA A 24 -13.23 1.70 6.03
N ALA A 25 -12.44 0.81 5.42
CA ALA A 25 -10.99 0.87 5.47
C ALA A 25 -10.44 2.16 4.81
N SER A 26 -10.99 2.56 3.65
CA SER A 26 -10.65 3.82 2.97
C SER A 26 -10.96 5.05 3.82
N ALA A 27 -12.15 5.10 4.38
CA ALA A 27 -12.57 6.20 5.24
C ALA A 27 -11.67 6.30 6.48
N LYS A 28 -11.38 5.15 7.13
CA LYS A 28 -10.48 5.08 8.28
C LYS A 28 -9.08 5.61 7.95
N LEU A 29 -8.52 5.23 6.80
CA LEU A 29 -7.21 5.72 6.37
C LEU A 29 -7.24 7.23 6.18
N LYS A 30 -8.18 7.75 5.37
CA LYS A 30 -8.30 9.19 5.09
C LYS A 30 -8.44 10.00 6.38
N ASN A 31 -9.30 9.55 7.29
CA ASN A 31 -9.51 10.22 8.57
C ASN A 31 -8.25 10.17 9.45
N THR A 32 -7.59 9.00 9.55
CA THR A 32 -6.36 8.86 10.32
C THR A 32 -5.28 9.76 9.75
N PHE A 33 -5.08 9.74 8.44
CA PHE A 33 -4.09 10.59 7.78
C PHE A 33 -4.38 12.08 7.99
N ALA A 34 -5.64 12.53 7.85
CA ALA A 34 -6.05 13.92 8.08
C ALA A 34 -5.72 14.40 9.50
N VAL A 35 -6.01 13.56 10.52
CA VAL A 35 -5.69 13.89 11.93
C VAL A 35 -4.19 14.07 12.15
N TYR A 36 -3.37 13.14 11.64
CA TYR A 36 -1.92 13.16 11.90
C TYR A 36 -1.14 14.05 10.93
N ARG A 37 -1.72 14.44 9.79
CA ARG A 37 -1.19 15.49 8.91
C ARG A 37 -1.20 16.87 9.59
N GLY A 38 -2.19 17.12 10.45
CA GLY A 38 -2.26 18.36 11.25
C GLY A 38 -1.35 18.40 12.48
N ARG A 39 -0.77 17.27 12.90
CA ARG A 39 0.09 17.17 14.09
C ARG A 39 1.55 17.29 13.69
N ARG A 40 2.23 18.34 14.14
CA ARG A 40 3.69 18.49 13.97
C ARG A 40 4.43 17.44 14.80
N SER A 41 5.51 16.90 14.26
CA SER A 41 6.48 16.12 15.02
C SER A 41 7.33 17.03 15.91
N ALA A 42 7.62 16.58 17.12
CA ALA A 42 8.48 17.33 18.06
C ALA A 42 9.92 17.49 17.53
N SER A 43 10.40 16.56 16.71
CA SER A 43 11.72 16.69 16.07
C SER A 43 11.82 17.83 15.08
N GLY A 44 10.69 18.33 14.55
CA GLY A 44 10.65 19.37 13.53
C GLY A 44 11.22 18.94 12.16
N LEU A 45 11.67 17.70 12.01
CA LEU A 45 12.21 17.19 10.75
C LEU A 45 11.12 17.07 9.70
N THR A 46 11.46 17.41 8.46
CA THR A 46 10.63 17.10 7.29
C THR A 46 10.66 15.61 6.98
N GLY A 47 9.71 15.13 6.16
CA GLY A 47 9.72 13.74 5.70
C GLY A 47 11.03 13.36 5.00
N ALA A 48 11.57 14.25 4.17
CA ALA A 48 12.85 14.02 3.47
C ALA A 48 14.05 13.97 4.43
N GLU A 49 14.11 14.85 5.42
CA GLU A 49 15.18 14.84 6.45
C GLU A 49 15.08 13.59 7.34
N ALA A 50 13.87 13.21 7.74
CA ALA A 50 13.64 11.99 8.49
C ALA A 50 14.07 10.75 7.70
N ALA A 51 13.70 10.66 6.42
CA ALA A 51 14.14 9.59 5.53
C ALA A 51 15.66 9.53 5.43
N ARG A 52 16.33 10.66 5.21
CA ARG A 52 17.81 10.72 5.15
C ARG A 52 18.44 10.22 6.43
N ARG A 53 17.93 10.66 7.58
CA ARG A 53 18.43 10.23 8.89
C ARG A 53 18.26 8.75 9.13
N ILE A 54 17.11 8.17 8.74
CA ILE A 54 16.83 6.73 8.85
C ILE A 54 17.76 5.91 7.96
N LEU A 55 17.91 6.28 6.68
CA LEU A 55 18.79 5.59 5.74
C LEU A 55 20.24 5.61 6.20
N ASN A 56 20.74 6.77 6.65
CA ASN A 56 22.08 6.90 7.18
C ASN A 56 22.29 6.02 8.43
N ALA A 57 21.33 6.00 9.36
CA ALA A 57 21.39 5.17 10.55
C ALA A 57 21.35 3.66 10.23
N ALA A 58 20.72 3.30 9.10
CA ALA A 58 20.72 1.92 8.57
C ALA A 58 21.97 1.57 7.73
N GLY A 59 22.94 2.51 7.58
CA GLY A 59 24.12 2.31 6.76
C GLY A 59 23.88 2.36 5.25
N ILE A 60 22.72 2.90 4.81
CA ILE A 60 22.29 2.95 3.40
C ILE A 60 22.60 4.34 2.86
N THR A 61 23.62 4.45 2.02
CA THR A 61 24.09 5.74 1.46
C THR A 61 23.81 5.91 -0.03
N ASP A 62 23.46 4.81 -0.71
CA ASP A 62 23.25 4.73 -2.16
C ASP A 62 21.78 4.92 -2.58
N VAL A 63 20.89 5.26 -1.64
CA VAL A 63 19.48 5.54 -1.90
C VAL A 63 19.25 7.05 -1.95
N GLN A 64 18.67 7.51 -3.05
CA GLN A 64 18.29 8.89 -3.26
C GLN A 64 16.90 9.17 -2.66
N ILE A 65 16.65 10.43 -2.27
CA ILE A 65 15.35 10.90 -1.80
C ILE A 65 14.94 12.07 -2.68
N VAL A 66 13.84 11.92 -3.42
CA VAL A 66 13.37 12.92 -4.38
C VAL A 66 11.88 13.22 -4.19
N PRO A 67 11.44 14.45 -4.49
CA PRO A 67 10.02 14.76 -4.52
C PRO A 67 9.35 14.14 -5.75
N VAL A 68 8.06 13.79 -5.61
CA VAL A 68 7.19 13.36 -6.70
C VAL A 68 5.86 14.11 -6.62
N SER A 69 5.30 14.45 -7.78
CA SER A 69 4.02 15.14 -7.86
C SER A 69 2.86 14.23 -7.43
N GLY A 70 1.80 14.85 -6.92
CA GLY A 70 0.60 14.17 -6.49
C GLY A 70 0.51 14.00 -4.96
N SER A 71 -0.61 13.42 -4.52
CA SER A 71 -0.85 13.11 -3.10
C SER A 71 -0.92 11.61 -2.91
N LEU A 72 -0.23 11.10 -1.88
CA LEU A 72 -0.16 9.67 -1.59
C LEU A 72 0.48 8.84 -2.72
N THR A 73 1.43 9.44 -3.44
CA THR A 73 2.24 8.80 -4.49
C THR A 73 3.60 8.33 -3.97
N ASP A 74 3.75 8.35 -2.66
CA ASP A 74 4.98 7.93 -1.97
C ASP A 74 5.30 6.47 -2.27
N HIS A 75 6.56 6.20 -2.61
CA HIS A 75 7.02 4.83 -2.85
C HIS A 75 8.55 4.74 -2.87
N TYR A 76 9.07 3.54 -2.59
CA TYR A 76 10.45 3.18 -2.84
C TYR A 76 10.56 2.42 -4.16
N ASP A 77 11.42 2.88 -5.05
CA ASP A 77 11.76 2.20 -6.30
C ASP A 77 13.10 1.46 -6.15
N PRO A 78 13.08 0.12 -6.11
CA PRO A 78 14.30 -0.68 -5.95
C PRO A 78 15.20 -0.67 -7.18
N ARG A 79 14.66 -0.38 -8.39
CA ARG A 79 15.44 -0.36 -9.63
C ARG A 79 16.36 0.85 -9.69
N SER A 80 15.81 2.03 -9.35
CA SER A 80 16.57 3.28 -9.29
C SER A 80 17.19 3.56 -7.93
N LYS A 81 16.94 2.72 -6.92
CA LYS A 81 17.32 2.93 -5.52
C LYS A 81 16.90 4.31 -5.02
N THR A 82 15.62 4.63 -5.20
CA THR A 82 15.11 5.98 -4.92
C THR A 82 13.85 5.90 -4.06
N VAL A 83 13.85 6.65 -2.96
CA VAL A 83 12.65 6.96 -2.16
C VAL A 83 12.00 8.20 -2.77
N ARG A 84 10.80 8.05 -3.30
CA ARG A 84 10.01 9.14 -3.88
C ARG A 84 8.93 9.53 -2.89
N LEU A 85 8.92 10.81 -2.51
CA LEU A 85 7.99 11.36 -1.52
C LEU A 85 7.11 12.42 -2.17
N SER A 86 5.80 12.31 -1.96
CA SER A 86 4.82 13.27 -2.45
C SER A 86 5.01 14.66 -1.82
N GLU A 87 4.44 15.70 -2.43
CA GLU A 87 4.49 17.08 -1.94
C GLU A 87 3.92 17.21 -0.52
N ASP A 88 2.95 16.34 -0.18
CA ASP A 88 2.35 16.29 1.15
C ASP A 88 3.27 15.68 2.22
N ILE A 89 4.38 15.06 1.80
CA ILE A 89 5.32 14.34 2.68
C ILE A 89 6.72 14.96 2.64
N TYR A 90 7.27 15.22 1.46
CA TYR A 90 8.67 15.61 1.27
C TYR A 90 9.11 16.77 2.17
N GLY A 91 8.41 17.90 2.11
CA GLY A 91 8.72 19.13 2.85
C GLY A 91 7.90 19.35 4.12
N LYS A 92 7.10 18.37 4.56
CA LYS A 92 6.20 18.54 5.71
C LYS A 92 6.80 17.92 6.99
N THR A 93 6.54 18.58 8.12
CA THR A 93 7.04 18.20 9.45
C THR A 93 6.00 17.48 10.31
N SER A 94 4.92 16.98 9.70
CA SER A 94 3.84 16.31 10.42
C SER A 94 4.20 14.87 10.79
N LEU A 95 3.53 14.31 11.81
CA LEU A 95 3.68 12.90 12.19
C LEU A 95 3.32 11.96 11.04
N ALA A 96 2.33 12.34 10.21
CA ALA A 96 2.00 11.57 9.01
C ALA A 96 3.15 11.59 8.00
N ALA A 97 3.76 12.77 7.76
CA ALA A 97 4.86 12.90 6.81
C ALA A 97 6.09 12.09 7.24
N VAL A 98 6.49 12.22 8.49
CA VAL A 98 7.62 11.47 9.06
C VAL A 98 7.33 9.95 9.06
N GLY A 99 6.11 9.55 9.40
CA GLY A 99 5.70 8.14 9.41
C GLY A 99 5.71 7.49 8.01
N VAL A 100 5.15 8.18 6.99
CA VAL A 100 5.13 7.67 5.61
C VAL A 100 6.55 7.62 5.04
N ALA A 101 7.34 8.68 5.22
CA ALA A 101 8.74 8.69 4.77
C ALA A 101 9.56 7.55 5.40
N ALA A 102 9.34 7.28 6.70
CA ALA A 102 9.98 6.15 7.38
C ALA A 102 9.52 4.79 6.81
N HIS A 103 8.25 4.66 6.39
CA HIS A 103 7.74 3.45 5.76
C HIS A 103 8.46 3.14 4.45
N GLU A 104 8.64 4.12 3.59
CA GLU A 104 9.37 3.97 2.33
C GLU A 104 10.85 3.62 2.58
N CYS A 105 11.45 4.18 3.64
CA CYS A 105 12.76 3.72 4.11
C CYS A 105 12.74 2.27 4.61
N GLY A 106 11.63 1.82 5.21
CA GLY A 106 11.43 0.41 5.59
C GLY A 106 11.56 -0.54 4.39
N HIS A 107 11.00 -0.18 3.22
CA HIS A 107 11.17 -0.92 1.97
C HIS A 107 12.61 -0.85 1.45
N ALA A 108 13.27 0.30 1.56
CA ALA A 108 14.70 0.42 1.20
C ALA A 108 15.57 -0.49 2.07
N ILE A 109 15.31 -0.57 3.38
CA ILE A 109 16.01 -1.48 4.30
C ILE A 109 15.72 -2.94 3.94
N GLN A 110 14.47 -3.31 3.63
CA GLN A 110 14.12 -4.65 3.17
C GLN A 110 14.90 -5.03 1.92
N HIS A 111 15.01 -4.12 0.95
CA HIS A 111 15.78 -4.35 -0.27
C HIS A 111 17.26 -4.52 0.02
N HIS A 112 17.84 -3.65 0.87
CA HIS A 112 19.25 -3.69 1.26
C HIS A 112 19.66 -5.02 1.91
N ILE A 113 18.79 -5.60 2.75
CA ILE A 113 19.05 -6.89 3.42
C ILE A 113 18.57 -8.11 2.62
N ASN A 114 18.14 -7.94 1.37
CA ASN A 114 17.61 -9.01 0.51
C ASN A 114 16.44 -9.77 1.17
N TYR A 115 15.46 -9.06 1.72
CA TYR A 115 14.31 -9.66 2.39
C TYR A 115 13.48 -10.49 1.39
N ALA A 116 13.54 -11.83 1.52
CA ALA A 116 12.97 -12.76 0.55
C ALA A 116 11.49 -12.52 0.18
N PRO A 117 10.56 -12.18 1.13
CA PRO A 117 9.17 -11.87 0.75
C PRO A 117 9.04 -10.65 -0.17
N LEU A 118 9.93 -9.64 -0.06
CA LEU A 118 9.93 -8.49 -0.98
C LEU A 118 10.32 -8.92 -2.40
N SER A 119 11.29 -9.81 -2.54
CA SER A 119 11.71 -10.34 -3.85
C SER A 119 10.60 -11.17 -4.50
N ILE A 120 9.90 -12.01 -3.71
CA ILE A 120 8.73 -12.78 -4.18
C ILE A 120 7.61 -11.83 -4.64
N ARG A 121 7.29 -10.82 -3.82
CA ARG A 121 6.32 -9.78 -4.20
C ARG A 121 6.69 -9.13 -5.54
N SER A 122 7.93 -8.70 -5.69
CA SER A 122 8.41 -8.02 -6.90
C SER A 122 8.32 -8.90 -8.14
N ALA A 123 8.61 -10.19 -8.02
CA ALA A 123 8.47 -11.16 -9.11
C ALA A 123 7.00 -11.41 -9.50
N LEU A 124 6.06 -11.28 -8.56
CA LEU A 124 4.63 -11.51 -8.79
C LEU A 124 3.91 -10.27 -9.36
N VAL A 125 4.48 -9.06 -9.24
CA VAL A 125 3.85 -7.80 -9.73
C VAL A 125 3.40 -7.89 -11.20
N PRO A 126 4.23 -8.31 -12.17
CA PRO A 126 3.81 -8.38 -13.57
C PRO A 126 2.61 -9.32 -13.79
N VAL A 127 2.63 -10.48 -13.12
CA VAL A 127 1.55 -11.47 -13.21
C VAL A 127 0.26 -10.95 -12.59
N ALA A 128 0.35 -10.29 -11.43
CA ALA A 128 -0.79 -9.70 -10.74
C ALA A 128 -1.41 -8.56 -11.57
N ASN A 129 -0.58 -7.69 -12.17
CA ASN A 129 -1.04 -6.59 -13.01
C ASN A 129 -1.75 -7.10 -14.27
N PHE A 130 -1.14 -8.04 -14.98
CA PHE A 130 -1.75 -8.67 -16.15
C PHE A 130 -3.08 -9.35 -15.78
N GLY A 131 -3.07 -10.15 -14.71
CA GLY A 131 -4.24 -10.85 -14.23
C GLY A 131 -5.38 -9.91 -13.83
N SER A 132 -5.10 -8.86 -13.05
CA SER A 132 -6.12 -7.90 -12.61
C SER A 132 -6.71 -7.09 -13.76
N THR A 133 -5.88 -6.68 -14.72
CA THR A 133 -6.33 -5.90 -15.88
C THR A 133 -7.22 -6.71 -16.81
N LEU A 134 -6.87 -7.98 -17.06
CA LEU A 134 -7.60 -8.83 -17.98
C LEU A 134 -8.82 -9.49 -17.34
N SER A 135 -8.84 -9.66 -16.03
CA SER A 135 -9.93 -10.35 -15.31
C SER A 135 -11.29 -9.67 -15.54
N TRP A 136 -11.37 -8.35 -15.43
CA TRP A 136 -12.62 -7.61 -15.57
C TRP A 136 -13.22 -7.67 -16.98
N PRO A 137 -12.48 -7.36 -18.08
CA PRO A 137 -12.99 -7.52 -19.42
C PRO A 137 -13.48 -8.94 -19.72
N LEU A 138 -12.73 -9.96 -19.31
CA LEU A 138 -13.12 -11.36 -19.53
C LEU A 138 -14.36 -11.74 -18.73
N PHE A 139 -14.45 -11.31 -17.48
CA PHE A 139 -15.62 -11.55 -16.64
C PHE A 139 -16.88 -10.93 -17.25
N PHE A 140 -16.83 -9.65 -17.64
CA PHE A 140 -17.98 -8.98 -18.23
C PHE A 140 -18.33 -9.52 -19.62
N ALA A 141 -17.33 -9.83 -20.46
CA ALA A 141 -17.58 -10.48 -21.75
C ALA A 141 -18.24 -11.85 -21.57
N GLY A 142 -17.74 -12.66 -20.63
CA GLY A 142 -18.33 -13.94 -20.29
C GLY A 142 -19.79 -13.82 -19.82
N LEU A 143 -20.09 -12.79 -19.04
CA LEU A 143 -21.44 -12.51 -18.54
C LEU A 143 -22.38 -12.06 -19.67
N ILE A 144 -21.97 -11.09 -20.49
CA ILE A 144 -22.80 -10.51 -21.56
C ILE A 144 -23.07 -11.52 -22.66
N PHE A 145 -22.07 -12.28 -23.07
CA PHE A 145 -22.19 -13.26 -24.15
C PHE A 145 -22.58 -14.66 -23.66
N SER A 146 -22.79 -14.83 -22.34
CA SER A 146 -23.11 -16.14 -21.71
C SER A 146 -22.07 -17.23 -22.01
N ILE A 147 -20.77 -16.83 -22.11
CA ILE A 147 -19.65 -17.74 -22.41
C ILE A 147 -18.99 -18.17 -21.10
N GLN A 148 -19.37 -19.34 -20.60
CA GLN A 148 -18.87 -19.88 -19.33
C GLN A 148 -17.34 -19.96 -19.21
N PRO A 149 -16.56 -20.37 -20.23
CA PRO A 149 -15.10 -20.39 -20.14
C PRO A 149 -14.48 -19.01 -19.87
N LEU A 150 -15.03 -17.92 -20.42
CA LEU A 150 -14.55 -16.57 -20.18
C LEU A 150 -14.79 -16.14 -18.73
N LEU A 151 -15.98 -16.44 -18.19
CA LEU A 151 -16.29 -16.20 -16.77
C LEU A 151 -15.29 -16.90 -15.86
N THR A 152 -15.07 -18.20 -16.10
CA THR A 152 -14.14 -18.98 -15.29
C THR A 152 -12.71 -18.44 -15.37
N LEU A 153 -12.24 -18.07 -16.58
CA LEU A 153 -10.91 -17.49 -16.76
C LEU A 153 -10.78 -16.14 -16.04
N GLY A 154 -11.80 -15.27 -16.12
CA GLY A 154 -11.83 -14.00 -15.39
C GLY A 154 -11.72 -14.21 -13.87
N ILE A 155 -12.46 -15.17 -13.30
CA ILE A 155 -12.41 -15.50 -11.87
C ILE A 155 -11.02 -16.03 -11.48
N VAL A 156 -10.43 -16.92 -12.28
CA VAL A 156 -9.08 -17.47 -12.01
C VAL A 156 -8.04 -16.37 -12.01
N LEU A 157 -8.06 -15.47 -13.01
CA LEU A 157 -7.13 -14.34 -13.08
C LEU A 157 -7.31 -13.39 -11.88
N PHE A 158 -8.54 -13.12 -11.48
CA PHE A 158 -8.81 -12.32 -10.28
C PHE A 158 -8.28 -12.98 -9.01
N SER A 159 -8.36 -14.31 -8.90
CA SER A 159 -7.83 -15.05 -7.77
C SER A 159 -6.32 -14.89 -7.60
N PHE A 160 -5.56 -14.81 -8.70
CA PHE A 160 -4.12 -14.49 -8.64
C PHE A 160 -3.85 -13.09 -8.05
N ALA A 161 -4.68 -12.10 -8.39
CA ALA A 161 -4.56 -10.76 -7.80
C ALA A 161 -4.82 -10.79 -6.28
N VAL A 162 -5.79 -11.60 -5.82
CA VAL A 162 -6.06 -11.78 -4.38
C VAL A 162 -4.88 -12.46 -3.68
N ILE A 163 -4.32 -13.51 -4.26
CA ILE A 163 -3.13 -14.21 -3.72
C ILE A 163 -1.96 -13.24 -3.63
N PHE A 164 -1.72 -12.43 -4.66
CA PHE A 164 -0.68 -11.40 -4.64
C PHE A 164 -0.84 -10.44 -3.46
N GLN A 165 -2.07 -10.01 -3.15
CA GLN A 165 -2.31 -9.16 -1.99
C GLN A 165 -1.97 -9.84 -0.66
N LEU A 166 -2.33 -11.11 -0.50
CA LEU A 166 -1.98 -11.88 0.69
C LEU A 166 -0.47 -12.01 0.87
N VAL A 167 0.29 -12.20 -0.22
CA VAL A 167 1.76 -12.22 -0.21
C VAL A 167 2.35 -10.85 0.12
N THR A 168 1.67 -9.77 -0.27
CA THR A 168 2.13 -8.40 -0.03
C THR A 168 1.99 -7.98 1.45
N LEU A 169 0.97 -8.46 2.16
CA LEU A 169 0.72 -8.07 3.56
C LEU A 169 1.92 -8.25 4.50
N PRO A 170 2.60 -9.40 4.55
CA PRO A 170 3.78 -9.58 5.40
C PRO A 170 4.89 -8.57 5.09
N VAL A 171 5.07 -8.21 3.82
CA VAL A 171 6.06 -7.22 3.38
C VAL A 171 5.73 -5.84 3.96
N GLU A 172 4.48 -5.41 3.85
CA GLU A 172 3.99 -4.12 4.35
C GLU A 172 4.07 -4.02 5.89
N PHE A 173 3.65 -5.07 6.59
CA PHE A 173 3.76 -5.11 8.05
C PHE A 173 5.22 -5.08 8.52
N ASN A 174 6.10 -5.79 7.83
CA ASN A 174 7.53 -5.78 8.15
C ASN A 174 8.16 -4.41 7.84
N ALA A 175 7.85 -3.75 6.71
CA ALA A 175 8.30 -2.40 6.40
C ALA A 175 7.83 -1.40 7.47
N SER A 176 6.54 -1.45 7.86
CA SER A 176 5.99 -0.61 8.92
C SER A 176 6.65 -0.85 10.28
N SER A 177 6.93 -2.10 10.63
CA SER A 177 7.62 -2.44 11.88
C SER A 177 9.03 -1.89 11.92
N ARG A 178 9.78 -2.02 10.80
CA ARG A 178 11.11 -1.43 10.64
C ARG A 178 11.08 0.08 10.74
N ALA A 179 10.12 0.73 10.08
CA ALA A 179 9.91 2.17 10.15
C ALA A 179 9.74 2.64 11.60
N LEU A 180 8.85 2.00 12.36
CA LEU A 180 8.62 2.36 13.76
C LEU A 180 9.85 2.16 14.64
N HIS A 181 10.58 1.06 14.43
CA HIS A 181 11.82 0.80 15.14
C HIS A 181 12.88 1.87 14.84
N MET A 182 13.04 2.23 13.57
CA MET A 182 14.02 3.26 13.17
C MET A 182 13.63 4.65 13.69
N LEU A 183 12.35 5.02 13.67
CA LEU A 183 11.88 6.29 14.24
C LEU A 183 12.18 6.40 15.74
N GLU A 184 12.04 5.31 16.49
CA GLU A 184 12.34 5.26 17.92
C GLU A 184 13.84 5.23 18.19
N SER A 185 14.59 4.34 17.54
CA SER A 185 16.02 4.16 17.77
C SER A 185 16.88 5.36 17.36
N THR A 186 16.45 6.11 16.33
CA THR A 186 17.10 7.35 15.89
C THR A 186 16.67 8.59 16.67
N GLY A 187 15.70 8.45 17.58
CA GLY A 187 15.15 9.57 18.36
C GLY A 187 14.39 10.60 17.51
N ILE A 188 13.90 10.23 16.33
CA ILE A 188 13.09 11.11 15.47
C ILE A 188 11.71 11.33 16.08
N LEU A 189 11.11 10.28 16.64
CA LEU A 189 9.83 10.36 17.35
C LEU A 189 9.97 9.87 18.79
N SER A 190 9.30 10.55 19.70
CA SER A 190 9.11 10.07 21.06
C SER A 190 8.20 8.82 21.08
N ARG A 191 8.17 8.10 22.22
CA ARG A 191 7.29 6.93 22.36
C ARG A 191 5.80 7.24 22.17
N ASP A 192 5.36 8.40 22.63
CA ASP A 192 3.98 8.84 22.47
C ASP A 192 3.65 9.18 21.03
N GLU A 193 4.56 9.89 20.32
CA GLU A 193 4.43 10.20 18.91
C GLU A 193 4.49 8.95 18.05
N ASN A 194 5.31 7.96 18.42
CA ASN A 194 5.43 6.68 17.71
C ASN A 194 4.10 5.91 17.74
N SER A 195 3.27 6.08 18.79
CA SER A 195 1.89 5.54 18.81
C SER A 195 1.02 6.15 17.71
N GLY A 196 1.19 7.44 17.42
CA GLY A 196 0.52 8.16 16.31
C GLY A 196 0.98 7.67 14.95
N ALA A 197 2.30 7.59 14.73
CA ALA A 197 2.89 7.04 13.51
C ALA A 197 2.42 5.60 13.26
N ARG A 198 2.36 4.77 14.29
CA ARG A 198 1.82 3.40 14.20
C ARG A 198 0.38 3.35 13.70
N LYS A 199 -0.48 4.29 14.12
CA LYS A 199 -1.87 4.36 13.63
C LYS A 199 -1.93 4.75 12.17
N VAL A 200 -1.09 5.70 11.73
CA VAL A 200 -0.97 6.08 10.30
C VAL A 200 -0.51 4.89 9.47
N LEU A 201 0.56 4.21 9.87
CA LEU A 201 1.12 3.07 9.13
C LEU A 201 0.18 1.87 9.08
N ARG A 202 -0.53 1.56 10.18
CA ARG A 202 -1.55 0.52 10.17
C ARG A 202 -2.73 0.86 9.26
N ALA A 203 -3.15 2.12 9.24
CA ALA A 203 -4.21 2.55 8.34
C ALA A 203 -3.73 2.50 6.88
N ALA A 204 -2.48 2.86 6.59
CA ALA A 204 -1.87 2.76 5.26
C ALA A 204 -1.76 1.30 4.79
N ALA A 205 -1.31 0.38 5.64
CA ALA A 205 -1.25 -1.05 5.31
C ALA A 205 -2.63 -1.64 4.95
N LEU A 206 -3.70 -1.18 5.60
CA LEU A 206 -5.07 -1.57 5.24
C LEU A 206 -5.52 -1.04 3.87
N ARG A 207 -4.92 0.05 3.36
CA ARG A 207 -5.22 0.60 2.04
C ARG A 207 -4.76 -0.30 0.90
N MET A 208 -3.74 -1.09 1.08
CA MET A 208 -3.22 -1.99 0.04
C MET A 208 -4.28 -2.94 -0.53
N TRP A 209 -5.36 -3.19 0.22
CA TRP A 209 -6.52 -3.95 -0.26
C TRP A 209 -7.33 -3.22 -1.34
N GLN A 210 -7.08 -1.92 -1.57
CA GLN A 210 -7.88 -1.07 -2.46
C GLN A 210 -7.16 -0.67 -3.75
N LEU A 211 -5.84 -0.89 -3.85
CA LEU A 211 -5.03 -0.40 -4.97
C LEU A 211 -5.04 -1.32 -6.21
N LEU A 212 -5.81 -2.40 -6.23
CA LEU A 212 -5.96 -3.23 -7.42
C LEU A 212 -6.36 -2.48 -8.71
N PRO A 213 -7.20 -1.41 -8.67
CA PRO A 213 -7.52 -0.65 -9.87
C PRO A 213 -6.48 0.40 -10.26
N HIS A 214 -5.58 0.82 -9.35
CA HIS A 214 -4.70 1.97 -9.55
C HIS A 214 -3.22 1.63 -9.82
N LEU A 215 -2.85 0.37 -9.84
CA LEU A 215 -1.50 -0.07 -10.25
C LEU A 215 -1.16 0.29 -11.71
N TYR A 216 -2.14 0.84 -12.43
CA TYR A 216 -2.03 1.23 -13.84
C TYR A 216 -1.23 2.53 -14.07
N TYR A 217 -0.97 3.33 -13.04
CA TYR A 217 -0.36 4.67 -13.19
C TYR A 217 1.04 4.82 -12.59
N SER A 218 1.68 3.73 -12.16
CA SER A 218 3.00 3.80 -11.50
C SER A 218 4.10 3.03 -12.22
N PHE A 219 4.14 3.12 -13.57
CA PHE A 219 5.31 2.68 -14.35
C PHE A 219 5.54 3.64 -15.50
#